data_e8e6998c22054ca7c44c9a6db7d02078
#
_entry.id   e8e6998c22054ca7c44c9a6db7d02078
#
_cell.length_a   1.000
_cell.length_b   1.000
_cell.length_c   1.000
_cell.angle_alpha   90.00
_cell.angle_beta   90.00
_cell.angle_gamma   90.00
#
_symmetry.space_group_name_H-M   'P 1'
#
loop_
_entity.id
_entity.type
_entity.pdbx_description
1 polymer ?
#
loop_
_entity_poly.entity_id
_entity_poly.type
_entity_poly.pdbx_seq_one_letter_code
_entity_poly.pdbx_strand_id
1 'polypeptide(L)'
;MENTEEGLPTDQHFHHDLVSSLPLEEGMSPVRLRKYQGVWMSEYFLVGTMNAQRYFKARPTDILLASYPKSGTTWLKALTFATMTRTRHSFGCHPLHHLNPHECVPLLDEIAGSLESLSEIDFASDPRLISTHLPLSLLPESIKSCGCRLIYVCREPKDTLVSRWHFHGKIVTNMGKSEELPFEKMFDMFCDDIMPSGSIWEHALGYWNEKTQTPGRVLFLKYEEMLEDPMGTLTRLAEFLGCPFTEEELRVGVPAEIVNLCSFGNLRDLAMQQNRRISPGGIMTTESYYRKGAAGDWRNHLSPEMADKLDQITAKKLQGTAKGGRQLQLRSCMDFGLPYAKTKDTDDLTQLATERGEAGRTQGQRKA
;
A
#
# COMPACT_ATOMS: atom_id res chain seq x y z
N MET A 1 -28.77 -21.22 46.54
CA MET A 1 -27.56 -20.48 46.14
C MET A 1 -27.49 -20.52 44.65
N GLU A 2 -28.12 -19.57 43.98
CA GLU A 2 -28.07 -19.41 42.52
C GLU A 2 -26.77 -18.64 42.20
N ASN A 3 -25.85 -19.32 41.50
CA ASN A 3 -24.69 -18.69 40.91
C ASN A 3 -25.17 -17.94 39.64
N THR A 4 -25.36 -16.66 39.73
CA THR A 4 -25.44 -15.77 38.60
C THR A 4 -24.05 -15.66 38.01
N GLU A 5 -23.72 -16.43 36.97
CA GLU A 5 -22.67 -16.12 36.04
C GLU A 5 -23.09 -14.85 35.28
N GLU A 6 -22.67 -13.70 35.80
CA GLU A 6 -22.64 -12.48 34.97
C GLU A 6 -21.65 -12.72 33.86
N GLY A 7 -22.17 -13.13 32.66
CA GLY A 7 -21.40 -13.22 31.46
C GLY A 7 -20.78 -11.87 31.13
N LEU A 8 -19.44 -11.79 31.12
CA LEU A 8 -18.70 -10.68 30.54
C LEU A 8 -19.31 -10.35 29.16
N PRO A 9 -19.57 -9.07 28.83
CA PRO A 9 -20.08 -8.71 27.52
C PRO A 9 -19.13 -9.30 26.46
N THR A 10 -19.68 -10.11 25.58
CA THR A 10 -18.92 -10.71 24.50
C THR A 10 -18.23 -9.58 23.73
N ASP A 11 -16.95 -9.73 23.39
CA ASP A 11 -16.14 -8.70 22.66
C ASP A 11 -16.89 -8.11 21.45
N GLN A 12 -17.81 -8.85 20.84
CA GLN A 12 -18.66 -8.39 19.74
C GLN A 12 -19.64 -7.27 20.15
N HIS A 13 -20.26 -7.33 21.34
CA HIS A 13 -21.16 -6.28 21.82
C HIS A 13 -20.38 -4.99 22.14
N PHE A 14 -19.22 -5.13 22.76
CA PHE A 14 -18.35 -4.00 23.07
C PHE A 14 -17.92 -3.24 21.80
N HIS A 15 -17.53 -3.95 20.74
CA HIS A 15 -17.16 -3.31 19.48
C HIS A 15 -18.34 -2.62 18.79
N HIS A 16 -19.54 -3.21 18.83
CA HIS A 16 -20.73 -2.62 18.21
C HIS A 16 -21.09 -1.27 18.85
N ASP A 17 -21.08 -1.19 20.17
CA ASP A 17 -21.40 0.04 20.90
C ASP A 17 -20.35 1.11 20.66
N LEU A 18 -19.07 0.74 20.69
CA LEU A 18 -17.97 1.64 20.41
C LEU A 18 -18.04 2.18 18.96
N VAL A 19 -18.21 1.31 17.97
CA VAL A 19 -18.33 1.72 16.56
C VAL A 19 -19.50 2.68 16.38
N SER A 20 -20.65 2.40 17.00
CA SER A 20 -21.84 3.25 16.89
C SER A 20 -21.66 4.63 17.50
N SER A 21 -20.78 4.77 18.51
CA SER A 21 -20.47 6.04 19.17
C SER A 21 -19.49 6.94 18.40
N LEU A 22 -18.75 6.40 17.42
CA LEU A 22 -17.76 7.16 16.66
C LEU A 22 -18.42 8.13 15.68
N PRO A 23 -17.79 9.29 15.39
CA PRO A 23 -18.25 10.22 14.36
C PRO A 23 -18.50 9.52 13.02
N LEU A 24 -19.68 9.75 12.45
CA LEU A 24 -20.15 9.11 11.20
C LEU A 24 -20.06 10.07 10.02
N GLU A 25 -19.66 9.55 8.87
CA GLU A 25 -19.75 10.19 7.56
C GLU A 25 -20.47 9.26 6.57
N GLU A 26 -21.56 9.71 6.00
CA GLU A 26 -22.43 8.93 5.09
C GLU A 26 -22.28 9.35 3.62
N GLY A 27 -21.41 10.31 3.34
CA GLY A 27 -21.23 10.86 2.00
C GLY A 27 -20.78 9.86 0.94
N MET A 28 -20.29 8.70 1.36
CA MET A 28 -19.76 7.63 0.50
C MET A 28 -20.71 6.43 0.40
N SER A 29 -22.02 6.65 0.51
CA SER A 29 -23.01 5.54 0.43
C SER A 29 -22.71 4.55 -0.71
N PRO A 30 -22.88 3.21 -0.51
CA PRO A 30 -23.34 2.54 0.72
C PRO A 30 -22.26 2.29 1.77
N VAL A 31 -21.03 2.76 1.55
CA VAL A 31 -19.91 2.60 2.49
C VAL A 31 -19.99 3.70 3.55
N ARG A 32 -20.24 3.31 4.79
CA ARG A 32 -20.26 4.22 5.95
C ARG A 32 -18.86 4.35 6.50
N LEU A 33 -18.46 5.59 6.81
CA LEU A 33 -17.15 5.87 7.40
C LEU A 33 -17.32 6.30 8.85
N ARG A 34 -16.42 5.84 9.70
CA ARG A 34 -16.30 6.26 11.10
C ARG A 34 -14.91 6.83 11.35
N LYS A 35 -14.82 7.86 12.18
CA LYS A 35 -13.53 8.45 12.55
C LYS A 35 -12.98 7.78 13.79
N TYR A 36 -11.96 6.94 13.62
CA TYR A 36 -11.30 6.18 14.69
C TYR A 36 -9.86 6.63 14.86
N GLN A 37 -9.46 7.03 16.07
CA GLN A 37 -8.11 7.54 16.38
C GLN A 37 -7.62 8.60 15.36
N GLY A 38 -8.53 9.50 14.96
CA GLY A 38 -8.23 10.59 14.01
C GLY A 38 -8.32 10.21 12.52
N VAL A 39 -8.48 8.95 12.16
CA VAL A 39 -8.52 8.44 10.79
C VAL A 39 -9.95 8.04 10.40
N TRP A 40 -10.41 8.47 9.22
CA TRP A 40 -11.65 7.96 8.63
C TRP A 40 -11.46 6.53 8.11
N MET A 41 -12.34 5.62 8.54
CA MET A 41 -12.28 4.21 8.18
C MET A 41 -13.64 3.70 7.77
N SER A 42 -13.70 2.73 6.86
CA SER A 42 -14.93 2.00 6.59
C SER A 42 -15.34 1.20 7.83
N GLU A 43 -16.63 1.23 8.19
CA GLU A 43 -17.18 0.39 9.27
C GLU A 43 -16.83 -1.09 9.09
N TYR A 44 -16.74 -1.55 7.84
CA TYR A 44 -16.39 -2.93 7.50
C TYR A 44 -15.02 -3.36 8.06
N PHE A 45 -14.01 -2.48 8.02
CA PHE A 45 -12.66 -2.80 8.50
C PHE A 45 -12.41 -2.39 9.96
N LEU A 46 -13.35 -1.68 10.58
CA LEU A 46 -13.10 -1.05 11.88
C LEU A 46 -12.95 -2.06 13.01
N VAL A 47 -13.83 -3.08 13.06
CA VAL A 47 -13.73 -4.17 14.04
C VAL A 47 -12.42 -4.95 13.86
N GLY A 48 -12.05 -5.26 12.62
CA GLY A 48 -10.78 -5.92 12.32
C GLY A 48 -9.58 -5.09 12.75
N THR A 49 -9.63 -3.77 12.56
CA THR A 49 -8.56 -2.87 13.03
C THR A 49 -8.43 -2.90 14.56
N MET A 50 -9.53 -2.82 15.30
CA MET A 50 -9.53 -2.87 16.77
C MET A 50 -9.01 -4.21 17.28
N ASN A 51 -9.46 -5.31 16.68
CA ASN A 51 -8.99 -6.65 17.03
C ASN A 51 -7.50 -6.84 16.70
N ALA A 52 -7.04 -6.37 15.53
CA ALA A 52 -5.63 -6.42 15.17
C ALA A 52 -4.77 -5.66 16.19
N GLN A 53 -5.17 -4.44 16.58
CA GLN A 53 -4.46 -3.65 17.59
C GLN A 53 -4.39 -4.37 18.95
N ARG A 54 -5.45 -5.07 19.34
CA ARG A 54 -5.54 -5.71 20.65
C ARG A 54 -4.89 -7.09 20.69
N TYR A 55 -5.07 -7.91 19.66
CA TYR A 55 -4.77 -9.33 19.71
C TYR A 55 -3.65 -9.78 18.78
N PHE A 56 -3.37 -9.07 17.68
CA PHE A 56 -2.34 -9.50 16.75
C PHE A 56 -0.95 -9.43 17.39
N LYS A 57 -0.22 -10.56 17.32
CA LYS A 57 1.16 -10.68 17.80
C LYS A 57 2.11 -10.81 16.62
N ALA A 58 2.79 -9.73 16.31
CA ALA A 58 3.79 -9.73 15.26
C ALA A 58 5.05 -10.50 15.67
N ARG A 59 5.70 -11.12 14.68
CA ARG A 59 7.00 -11.80 14.83
C ARG A 59 8.09 -10.98 14.14
N PRO A 60 9.33 -11.01 14.63
CA PRO A 60 10.45 -10.31 13.98
C PRO A 60 10.69 -10.74 12.54
N THR A 61 10.31 -11.98 12.20
CA THR A 61 10.41 -12.58 10.87
C THR A 61 9.28 -12.19 9.92
N ASP A 62 8.17 -11.62 10.41
CA ASP A 62 7.03 -11.24 9.59
C ASP A 62 7.41 -10.24 8.51
N ILE A 63 6.72 -10.33 7.39
CA ILE A 63 6.78 -9.39 6.28
C ILE A 63 5.41 -8.79 6.10
N LEU A 64 5.29 -7.48 6.33
CA LEU A 64 4.05 -6.74 6.19
C LEU A 64 4.08 -5.90 4.91
N LEU A 65 3.15 -6.19 3.99
CA LEU A 65 2.91 -5.39 2.80
C LEU A 65 1.87 -4.30 3.11
N ALA A 66 2.26 -3.05 3.06
CA ALA A 66 1.39 -1.93 3.34
C ALA A 66 1.19 -1.04 2.11
N SER A 67 -0.01 -0.51 1.96
CA SER A 67 -0.34 0.43 0.90
C SER A 67 -1.61 1.19 1.23
N TYR A 68 -1.71 2.42 0.74
CA TYR A 68 -3.02 3.04 0.63
C TYR A 68 -3.87 2.23 -0.37
N PRO A 69 -5.18 2.02 -0.13
CA PRO A 69 -6.03 1.24 -1.04
C PRO A 69 -5.93 1.75 -2.49
N LYS A 70 -5.81 0.84 -3.46
CA LYS A 70 -5.68 1.10 -4.91
C LYS A 70 -4.33 1.64 -5.37
N SER A 71 -3.29 1.55 -4.54
CA SER A 71 -1.92 1.98 -4.87
C SER A 71 -1.01 0.86 -5.40
N GLY A 72 -1.55 -0.31 -5.82
CA GLY A 72 -0.75 -1.40 -6.39
C GLY A 72 -0.60 -2.64 -5.50
N THR A 73 -1.38 -2.75 -4.44
CA THR A 73 -1.36 -3.85 -3.45
C THR A 73 -1.42 -5.23 -4.08
N THR A 74 -2.32 -5.44 -5.05
CA THR A 74 -2.50 -6.75 -5.71
C THR A 74 -1.23 -7.20 -6.40
N TRP A 75 -0.54 -6.29 -7.10
CA TRP A 75 0.71 -6.59 -7.78
C TRP A 75 1.87 -6.82 -6.81
N LEU A 76 1.96 -5.98 -5.77
CA LEU A 76 2.95 -6.16 -4.70
C LEU A 76 2.79 -7.53 -4.01
N LYS A 77 1.55 -7.93 -3.69
CA LYS A 77 1.25 -9.27 -3.14
C LYS A 77 1.77 -10.38 -4.06
N ALA A 78 1.44 -10.32 -5.36
CA ALA A 78 1.85 -11.31 -6.33
C ALA A 78 3.38 -11.43 -6.42
N LEU A 79 4.08 -10.29 -6.62
CA LEU A 79 5.55 -10.26 -6.74
C LEU A 79 6.22 -10.78 -5.47
N THR A 80 5.77 -10.33 -4.29
CA THR A 80 6.38 -10.76 -3.02
C THR A 80 6.14 -12.24 -2.76
N PHE A 81 4.92 -12.72 -2.96
CA PHE A 81 4.57 -14.12 -2.78
C PHE A 81 5.36 -15.02 -3.74
N ALA A 82 5.40 -14.69 -5.03
CA ALA A 82 6.16 -15.45 -6.02
C ALA A 82 7.66 -15.47 -5.70
N THR A 83 8.24 -14.34 -5.27
CA THR A 83 9.65 -14.25 -4.88
C THR A 83 9.98 -15.15 -3.71
N MET A 84 9.15 -15.12 -2.65
CA MET A 84 9.37 -15.90 -1.43
C MET A 84 9.14 -17.40 -1.63
N THR A 85 8.30 -17.78 -2.57
CA THR A 85 7.91 -19.19 -2.76
C THR A 85 8.56 -19.86 -3.98
N ARG A 86 9.41 -19.14 -4.73
CA ARG A 86 10.03 -19.60 -5.99
C ARG A 86 10.83 -20.91 -5.87
N THR A 87 11.38 -21.19 -4.69
CA THR A 87 12.12 -22.43 -4.43
C THR A 87 11.21 -23.59 -3.98
N ARG A 88 9.95 -23.30 -3.61
CA ARG A 88 8.97 -24.30 -3.14
C ARG A 88 8.03 -24.76 -4.25
N HIS A 89 7.82 -23.93 -5.26
CA HIS A 89 6.90 -24.19 -6.37
C HIS A 89 7.63 -24.01 -7.70
N SER A 90 7.51 -24.99 -8.59
CA SER A 90 7.89 -24.78 -9.99
C SER A 90 6.94 -23.78 -10.64
N PHE A 91 7.43 -23.00 -11.61
CA PHE A 91 6.60 -21.98 -12.27
C PHE A 91 5.33 -22.57 -12.90
N GLY A 92 5.41 -23.78 -13.49
CA GLY A 92 4.23 -24.42 -14.11
C GLY A 92 3.15 -24.87 -13.12
N CYS A 93 3.45 -24.98 -11.82
CA CYS A 93 2.51 -25.40 -10.75
C CYS A 93 2.41 -24.35 -9.64
N HIS A 94 2.77 -23.09 -9.94
CA HIS A 94 2.74 -22.03 -8.93
C HIS A 94 1.30 -21.67 -8.51
N PRO A 95 1.02 -21.45 -7.22
CA PRO A 95 -0.34 -21.14 -6.73
C PRO A 95 -1.02 -19.98 -7.46
N LEU A 96 -0.28 -18.97 -7.92
CA LEU A 96 -0.80 -17.84 -8.67
C LEU A 96 -1.41 -18.20 -10.04
N HIS A 97 -1.29 -19.45 -10.50
CA HIS A 97 -2.06 -19.95 -11.65
C HIS A 97 -3.52 -20.31 -11.32
N HIS A 98 -3.84 -20.42 -10.02
CA HIS A 98 -5.14 -20.90 -9.55
C HIS A 98 -5.76 -20.03 -8.46
N LEU A 99 -4.94 -19.22 -7.76
CA LEU A 99 -5.37 -18.37 -6.65
C LEU A 99 -5.11 -16.89 -6.97
N ASN A 100 -6.03 -16.04 -6.54
CA ASN A 100 -5.83 -14.61 -6.60
C ASN A 100 -4.75 -14.19 -5.56
N PRO A 101 -3.91 -13.18 -5.83
CA PRO A 101 -2.94 -12.68 -4.85
C PRO A 101 -3.53 -12.32 -3.47
N HIS A 102 -4.82 -11.95 -3.42
CA HIS A 102 -5.52 -11.67 -2.16
C HIS A 102 -5.81 -12.92 -1.33
N GLU A 103 -5.83 -14.10 -1.96
CA GLU A 103 -5.97 -15.39 -1.27
C GLU A 103 -4.61 -15.94 -0.82
N CYS A 104 -3.53 -15.60 -1.54
CA CYS A 104 -2.18 -16.00 -1.17
C CYS A 104 -1.61 -15.15 -0.03
N VAL A 105 -2.03 -13.89 0.07
CA VAL A 105 -1.52 -12.93 1.07
C VAL A 105 -2.71 -12.27 1.76
N PRO A 106 -3.05 -12.68 2.99
CA PRO A 106 -4.21 -12.15 3.71
C PRO A 106 -4.08 -10.66 4.03
N LEU A 107 -5.23 -9.98 4.15
CA LEU A 107 -5.32 -8.59 4.58
C LEU A 107 -5.63 -8.57 6.09
N LEU A 108 -4.72 -8.07 6.91
CA LEU A 108 -4.81 -8.08 8.38
C LEU A 108 -6.09 -7.44 8.89
N ASP A 109 -6.38 -6.24 8.40
CA ASP A 109 -7.57 -5.45 8.78
C ASP A 109 -8.89 -6.14 8.36
N GLU A 110 -8.85 -7.11 7.48
CA GLU A 110 -10.00 -7.91 7.06
C GLU A 110 -10.12 -9.21 7.88
N ILE A 111 -9.05 -10.01 7.93
CA ILE A 111 -9.06 -11.29 8.65
C ILE A 111 -9.25 -11.12 10.15
N ALA A 112 -8.75 -10.00 10.73
CA ALA A 112 -8.94 -9.67 12.14
C ALA A 112 -10.39 -9.28 12.48
N GLY A 113 -11.29 -9.18 11.51
CA GLY A 113 -12.73 -9.08 11.74
C GLY A 113 -13.31 -10.31 12.46
N SER A 114 -12.63 -11.47 12.38
CA SER A 114 -12.90 -12.69 13.14
C SER A 114 -11.67 -13.04 13.98
N LEU A 115 -11.89 -13.30 15.28
CA LEU A 115 -10.82 -13.76 16.18
C LEU A 115 -10.33 -15.16 15.81
N GLU A 116 -11.19 -16.01 15.27
CA GLU A 116 -10.83 -17.32 14.76
C GLU A 116 -9.85 -17.21 13.59
N SER A 117 -10.21 -16.44 12.56
CA SER A 117 -9.32 -16.19 11.40
C SER A 117 -8.01 -15.51 11.81
N LEU A 118 -8.04 -14.63 12.80
CA LEU A 118 -6.84 -14.00 13.33
C LEU A 118 -5.94 -15.02 14.03
N SER A 119 -6.52 -15.99 14.77
CA SER A 119 -5.75 -17.06 15.42
C SER A 119 -5.16 -18.05 14.41
N GLU A 120 -5.83 -18.33 13.29
CA GLU A 120 -5.32 -19.22 12.24
C GLU A 120 -4.00 -18.73 11.66
N ILE A 121 -3.80 -17.41 11.56
CA ILE A 121 -2.54 -16.85 11.04
C ILE A 121 -1.34 -17.14 11.96
N ASP A 122 -1.59 -17.43 13.25
CA ASP A 122 -0.53 -17.80 14.17
C ASP A 122 0.04 -19.18 13.91
N PHE A 123 -0.68 -20.03 13.18
CA PHE A 123 -0.19 -21.33 12.72
C PHE A 123 0.47 -21.29 11.34
N ALA A 124 0.46 -20.13 10.67
CA ALA A 124 1.12 -19.98 9.38
C ALA A 124 2.64 -20.19 9.49
N SER A 125 3.21 -20.71 8.41
CA SER A 125 4.66 -20.92 8.29
C SER A 125 5.45 -19.62 8.43
N ASP A 126 6.63 -19.70 9.02
CA ASP A 126 7.55 -18.59 9.19
C ASP A 126 8.49 -18.47 7.98
N PRO A 127 8.75 -17.27 7.42
CA PRO A 127 8.10 -15.98 7.74
C PRO A 127 6.64 -15.89 7.24
N ARG A 128 5.78 -15.22 8.03
CA ARG A 128 4.42 -14.91 7.60
C ARG A 128 4.45 -13.71 6.64
N LEU A 129 3.70 -13.82 5.55
CA LEU A 129 3.47 -12.74 4.60
C LEU A 129 2.04 -12.22 4.75
N ILE A 130 1.91 -10.99 5.20
CA ILE A 130 0.63 -10.36 5.56
C ILE A 130 0.55 -9.01 4.87
N SER A 131 -0.66 -8.53 4.60
CA SER A 131 -0.86 -7.19 4.03
C SER A 131 -1.79 -6.34 4.89
N THR A 132 -1.76 -5.02 4.70
CA THR A 132 -2.65 -4.08 5.39
C THR A 132 -2.89 -2.80 4.59
N HIS A 133 -4.04 -2.17 4.85
CA HIS A 133 -4.37 -0.82 4.40
C HIS A 133 -4.37 0.19 5.56
N LEU A 134 -3.88 -0.20 6.72
CA LEU A 134 -3.79 0.69 7.87
C LEU A 134 -2.66 1.70 7.70
N PRO A 135 -2.87 2.99 8.01
CA PRO A 135 -1.79 3.93 8.19
C PRO A 135 -0.89 3.46 9.35
N LEU A 136 0.37 3.85 9.33
CA LEU A 136 1.36 3.42 10.35
C LEU A 136 0.89 3.71 11.79
N SER A 137 0.15 4.81 11.99
CA SER A 137 -0.40 5.20 13.29
C SER A 137 -1.36 4.16 13.88
N LEU A 138 -2.13 3.47 13.03
CA LEU A 138 -3.11 2.47 13.44
C LEU A 138 -2.58 1.03 13.47
N LEU A 139 -1.34 0.80 13.07
CA LEU A 139 -0.75 -0.54 13.18
C LEU A 139 -0.72 -1.03 14.63
N PRO A 140 -0.91 -2.33 14.87
CA PRO A 140 -0.69 -2.96 16.16
C PRO A 140 0.66 -2.58 16.78
N GLU A 141 0.69 -2.37 18.10
CA GLU A 141 1.95 -2.05 18.77
C GLU A 141 3.00 -3.16 18.64
N SER A 142 2.55 -4.41 18.55
CA SER A 142 3.43 -5.56 18.29
C SER A 142 4.18 -5.43 16.96
N ILE A 143 3.57 -4.86 15.91
CA ILE A 143 4.25 -4.58 14.64
C ILE A 143 5.26 -3.45 14.80
N LYS A 144 4.90 -2.37 15.51
CA LYS A 144 5.79 -1.22 15.70
C LYS A 144 7.06 -1.58 16.46
N SER A 145 6.95 -2.48 17.44
CA SER A 145 8.02 -2.82 18.38
C SER A 145 8.85 -4.06 18.00
N CYS A 146 8.32 -5.02 17.22
CA CYS A 146 9.01 -6.30 16.98
C CYS A 146 10.16 -6.24 15.95
N GLY A 147 10.31 -5.15 15.20
CA GLY A 147 11.36 -5.04 14.17
C GLY A 147 11.09 -5.80 12.87
N CYS A 148 9.86 -6.29 12.65
CA CYS A 148 9.48 -6.95 11.40
C CYS A 148 9.68 -6.04 10.17
N ARG A 149 9.84 -6.63 8.99
CA ARG A 149 10.07 -5.91 7.74
C ARG A 149 8.76 -5.37 7.17
N LEU A 150 8.78 -4.11 6.73
CA LEU A 150 7.65 -3.44 6.11
C LEU A 150 7.97 -3.15 4.63
N ILE A 151 7.06 -3.45 3.73
CA ILE A 151 7.16 -3.08 2.32
C ILE A 151 5.98 -2.19 2.00
N TYR A 152 6.24 -0.95 1.63
CA TYR A 152 5.22 0.03 1.34
C TYR A 152 5.22 0.41 -0.14
N VAL A 153 4.04 0.39 -0.78
CA VAL A 153 3.88 0.92 -2.13
C VAL A 153 2.96 2.13 -2.13
N CYS A 154 3.46 3.25 -2.66
CA CYS A 154 2.68 4.45 -2.97
C CYS A 154 2.37 4.55 -4.47
N ARG A 155 1.43 5.42 -4.80
CA ARG A 155 1.01 5.70 -6.18
C ARG A 155 0.59 7.17 -6.29
N GLU A 156 0.67 7.71 -7.52
CA GLU A 156 0.13 9.04 -7.87
C GLU A 156 -1.27 9.23 -7.28
N PRO A 157 -1.50 10.28 -6.45
CA PRO A 157 -2.80 10.51 -5.81
C PRO A 157 -3.96 10.65 -6.80
N LYS A 158 -3.75 11.32 -7.95
CA LYS A 158 -4.75 11.50 -8.99
C LYS A 158 -5.20 10.17 -9.59
N ASP A 159 -4.26 9.27 -9.92
CA ASP A 159 -4.58 7.93 -10.40
C ASP A 159 -5.22 7.03 -9.32
N THR A 160 -4.80 7.22 -8.08
CA THR A 160 -5.38 6.51 -6.93
C THR A 160 -6.84 6.91 -6.73
N LEU A 161 -7.16 8.21 -6.77
CA LEU A 161 -8.53 8.72 -6.70
C LEU A 161 -9.43 8.10 -7.79
N VAL A 162 -9.01 8.14 -9.05
CA VAL A 162 -9.76 7.53 -10.16
C VAL A 162 -9.95 6.04 -9.96
N SER A 163 -8.91 5.34 -9.53
CA SER A 163 -8.99 3.90 -9.23
C SER A 163 -9.93 3.59 -8.07
N ARG A 164 -10.00 4.47 -7.06
CA ARG A 164 -10.92 4.38 -5.92
C ARG A 164 -12.36 4.57 -6.34
N TRP A 165 -12.63 5.59 -7.17
CA TRP A 165 -13.98 5.86 -7.68
C TRP A 165 -14.55 4.68 -8.45
N HIS A 166 -13.81 4.14 -9.40
CA HIS A 166 -14.23 2.94 -10.12
C HIS A 166 -14.41 1.71 -9.22
N PHE A 167 -13.55 1.58 -8.20
CA PHE A 167 -13.66 0.47 -7.26
C PHE A 167 -14.90 0.60 -6.36
N HIS A 168 -15.23 1.83 -5.95
CA HIS A 168 -16.45 2.11 -5.22
C HIS A 168 -17.70 1.75 -6.05
N GLY A 169 -17.73 2.11 -7.34
CA GLY A 169 -18.81 1.70 -8.25
C GLY A 169 -18.98 0.18 -8.30
N LYS A 170 -17.88 -0.59 -8.33
CA LYS A 170 -17.94 -2.06 -8.24
C LYS A 170 -18.52 -2.56 -6.91
N ILE A 171 -18.17 -1.92 -5.79
CA ILE A 171 -18.76 -2.25 -4.48
C ILE A 171 -20.28 -2.02 -4.52
N VAL A 172 -20.72 -0.86 -5.00
CA VAL A 172 -22.14 -0.51 -5.13
C VAL A 172 -22.90 -1.55 -5.96
N THR A 173 -22.37 -1.86 -7.15
CA THR A 173 -22.95 -2.87 -8.06
C THR A 173 -23.03 -4.26 -7.41
N ASN A 174 -21.94 -4.71 -6.76
CA ASN A 174 -21.89 -6.02 -6.12
C ASN A 174 -22.81 -6.14 -4.89
N MET A 175 -23.15 -5.02 -4.27
CA MET A 175 -24.16 -4.92 -3.21
C MET A 175 -25.60 -4.86 -3.76
N GLY A 176 -25.79 -4.91 -5.08
CA GLY A 176 -27.11 -4.81 -5.73
C GLY A 176 -27.72 -3.41 -5.65
N LYS A 177 -26.91 -2.37 -5.47
CA LYS A 177 -27.32 -0.97 -5.43
C LYS A 177 -27.01 -0.31 -6.77
N SER A 178 -27.78 0.75 -7.11
CA SER A 178 -27.66 1.47 -8.38
C SER A 178 -27.23 2.94 -8.21
N GLU A 179 -27.17 3.46 -7.00
CA GLU A 179 -26.73 4.84 -6.76
C GLU A 179 -25.20 4.92 -6.90
N GLU A 180 -24.75 5.50 -8.00
CA GLU A 180 -23.34 5.79 -8.20
C GLU A 180 -22.95 7.08 -7.46
N LEU A 181 -21.81 7.06 -6.77
CA LEU A 181 -21.24 8.26 -6.18
C LEU A 181 -20.68 9.15 -7.30
N PRO A 182 -21.13 10.42 -7.45
CA PRO A 182 -20.56 11.35 -8.40
C PRO A 182 -19.05 11.50 -8.21
N PHE A 183 -18.30 11.61 -9.30
CA PHE A 183 -16.83 11.73 -9.24
C PHE A 183 -16.40 12.98 -8.48
N GLU A 184 -17.09 14.10 -8.68
CA GLU A 184 -16.84 15.38 -8.02
C GLU A 184 -16.98 15.25 -6.50
N LYS A 185 -17.99 14.52 -6.03
CA LYS A 185 -18.18 14.30 -4.60
C LYS A 185 -17.05 13.47 -4.01
N MET A 186 -16.62 12.40 -4.69
CA MET A 186 -15.45 11.63 -4.23
C MET A 186 -14.18 12.46 -4.28
N PHE A 187 -14.01 13.32 -5.28
CA PHE A 187 -12.90 14.26 -5.39
C PHE A 187 -12.83 15.21 -4.19
N ASP A 188 -13.95 15.82 -3.81
CA ASP A 188 -14.00 16.71 -2.64
C ASP A 188 -13.69 15.97 -1.34
N MET A 189 -14.30 14.80 -1.13
CA MET A 189 -14.00 13.94 0.03
C MET A 189 -12.51 13.54 0.08
N PHE A 190 -11.91 13.25 -1.07
CA PHE A 190 -10.49 12.90 -1.17
C PHE A 190 -9.59 14.10 -0.81
N CYS A 191 -9.93 15.30 -1.29
CA CYS A 191 -9.23 16.55 -0.95
C CYS A 191 -9.31 16.87 0.55
N ASP A 192 -10.41 16.52 1.21
CA ASP A 192 -10.69 16.76 2.64
C ASP A 192 -10.23 15.61 3.55
N ASP A 193 -9.47 14.64 3.02
CA ASP A 193 -8.99 13.45 3.73
C ASP A 193 -10.12 12.55 4.28
N ILE A 194 -11.36 12.68 3.78
CA ILE A 194 -12.54 11.91 4.20
C ILE A 194 -12.65 10.65 3.34
N MET A 195 -11.71 9.74 3.51
CA MET A 195 -11.63 8.51 2.72
C MET A 195 -11.38 7.29 3.63
N PRO A 196 -11.81 6.08 3.23
CA PRO A 196 -11.39 4.86 3.91
C PRO A 196 -9.85 4.77 3.94
N SER A 197 -9.28 4.59 5.12
CA SER A 197 -7.84 4.68 5.44
C SER A 197 -7.28 6.11 5.52
N GLY A 198 -8.14 7.14 5.59
CA GLY A 198 -7.79 8.55 5.81
C GLY A 198 -7.05 9.21 4.64
N SER A 199 -6.15 10.11 4.97
CA SER A 199 -5.33 10.87 4.01
C SER A 199 -4.29 9.99 3.31
N ILE A 200 -4.26 9.98 1.97
CA ILE A 200 -3.23 9.28 1.20
C ILE A 200 -1.84 9.85 1.49
N TRP A 201 -1.73 11.16 1.70
CA TRP A 201 -0.46 11.84 1.97
C TRP A 201 0.08 11.49 3.35
N GLU A 202 -0.76 11.55 4.39
CA GLU A 202 -0.37 11.19 5.76
C GLU A 202 -0.04 9.71 5.90
N HIS A 203 -0.79 8.88 5.17
CA HIS A 203 -0.53 7.44 5.08
C HIS A 203 0.87 7.17 4.52
N ALA A 204 1.24 7.78 3.39
CA ALA A 204 2.56 7.63 2.78
C ALA A 204 3.67 8.25 3.64
N LEU A 205 3.43 9.44 4.23
CA LEU A 205 4.36 10.12 5.12
C LEU A 205 4.69 9.28 6.36
N GLY A 206 3.72 8.60 6.94
CA GLY A 206 3.95 7.72 8.10
C GLY A 206 5.01 6.66 7.79
N TYR A 207 4.85 5.90 6.72
CA TYR A 207 5.80 4.85 6.30
C TYR A 207 7.13 5.41 5.80
N TRP A 208 7.12 6.60 5.17
CA TRP A 208 8.35 7.27 4.78
C TRP A 208 9.18 7.72 5.99
N ASN A 209 8.54 8.29 6.99
CA ASN A 209 9.20 8.68 8.23
C ASN A 209 9.78 7.47 8.96
N GLU A 210 9.06 6.36 9.01
CA GLU A 210 9.57 5.10 9.56
C GLU A 210 10.81 4.62 8.82
N LYS A 211 10.80 4.65 7.47
CA LYS A 211 11.97 4.33 6.65
C LYS A 211 13.20 5.16 7.01
N THR A 212 12.98 6.45 7.30
CA THR A 212 14.09 7.37 7.60
C THR A 212 14.59 7.25 9.03
N GLN A 213 13.71 6.91 9.97
CA GLN A 213 14.06 6.74 11.39
C GLN A 213 14.69 5.38 11.67
N THR A 214 14.23 4.35 10.95
CA THR A 214 14.69 2.97 11.11
C THR A 214 15.21 2.43 9.77
N PRO A 215 16.44 2.80 9.35
CA PRO A 215 17.03 2.34 8.09
C PRO A 215 17.05 0.82 7.99
N GLY A 216 16.69 0.29 6.81
CA GLY A 216 16.65 -1.14 6.55
C GLY A 216 15.35 -1.86 6.97
N ARG A 217 14.45 -1.19 7.71
CA ARG A 217 13.18 -1.77 8.12
C ARG A 217 12.08 -1.64 7.09
N VAL A 218 12.06 -0.54 6.33
CA VAL A 218 11.02 -0.24 5.34
C VAL A 218 11.58 -0.15 3.93
N LEU A 219 11.11 -1.03 3.04
CA LEU A 219 11.27 -0.86 1.60
C LEU A 219 10.11 0.00 1.07
N PHE A 220 10.42 1.19 0.58
CA PHE A 220 9.44 2.12 0.02
C PHE A 220 9.52 2.07 -1.51
N LEU A 221 8.41 1.71 -2.15
CA LEU A 221 8.28 1.53 -3.60
C LEU A 221 7.27 2.52 -4.18
N LYS A 222 7.46 2.93 -5.43
CA LYS A 222 6.48 3.67 -6.23
C LYS A 222 5.88 2.75 -7.29
N TYR A 223 4.56 2.78 -7.42
CA TYR A 223 3.86 2.01 -8.43
C TYR A 223 4.33 2.32 -9.85
N GLU A 224 4.61 3.58 -10.14
CA GLU A 224 5.09 4.06 -11.42
C GLU A 224 6.48 3.51 -11.75
N GLU A 225 7.42 3.54 -10.78
CA GLU A 225 8.76 2.93 -10.93
C GLU A 225 8.68 1.42 -11.12
N MET A 226 7.74 0.75 -10.43
CA MET A 226 7.50 -0.69 -10.61
C MET A 226 7.03 -1.01 -12.05
N LEU A 227 6.23 -0.12 -12.66
CA LEU A 227 5.79 -0.27 -14.05
C LEU A 227 6.94 -0.03 -15.05
N GLU A 228 7.80 0.94 -14.79
CA GLU A 228 8.93 1.30 -15.65
C GLU A 228 10.04 0.24 -15.62
N ASP A 229 10.38 -0.24 -14.41
CA ASP A 229 11.42 -1.25 -14.20
C ASP A 229 10.96 -2.35 -13.23
N PRO A 230 10.13 -3.30 -13.70
CA PRO A 230 9.67 -4.42 -12.88
C PRO A 230 10.80 -5.37 -12.48
N MET A 231 11.85 -5.51 -13.31
CA MET A 231 12.99 -6.37 -13.00
C MET A 231 13.88 -5.81 -11.90
N GLY A 232 14.23 -4.52 -11.97
CA GLY A 232 14.99 -3.85 -10.92
C GLY A 232 14.19 -3.76 -9.63
N THR A 233 12.88 -3.54 -9.70
CA THR A 233 11.99 -3.59 -8.52
C THR A 233 12.02 -4.98 -7.88
N LEU A 234 11.91 -6.05 -8.67
CA LEU A 234 11.94 -7.43 -8.19
C LEU A 234 13.27 -7.78 -7.52
N THR A 235 14.39 -7.32 -8.08
CA THR A 235 15.73 -7.51 -7.52
C THR A 235 15.83 -6.84 -6.15
N ARG A 236 15.46 -5.56 -6.05
CA ARG A 236 15.42 -4.81 -4.77
C ARG A 236 14.51 -5.49 -3.75
N LEU A 237 13.38 -6.03 -4.20
CA LEU A 237 12.43 -6.75 -3.35
C LEU A 237 13.07 -8.04 -2.78
N ALA A 238 13.70 -8.85 -3.63
CA ALA A 238 14.37 -10.10 -3.23
C ALA A 238 15.51 -9.84 -2.23
N GLU A 239 16.32 -8.80 -2.47
CA GLU A 239 17.39 -8.39 -1.55
C GLU A 239 16.82 -7.97 -0.20
N PHE A 240 15.78 -7.13 -0.19
CA PHE A 240 15.13 -6.68 1.04
C PHE A 240 14.47 -7.82 1.82
N LEU A 241 13.91 -8.79 1.12
CA LEU A 241 13.33 -10.00 1.73
C LEU A 241 14.40 -10.95 2.32
N GLY A 242 15.69 -10.71 2.04
CA GLY A 242 16.81 -11.57 2.47
C GLY A 242 16.90 -12.86 1.67
N CYS A 243 16.31 -12.89 0.47
CA CYS A 243 16.39 -14.02 -0.45
C CYS A 243 16.79 -13.54 -1.86
N PRO A 244 17.99 -12.92 -2.04
CA PRO A 244 18.46 -12.45 -3.33
C PRO A 244 18.49 -13.59 -4.35
N PHE A 245 18.42 -13.24 -5.63
CA PHE A 245 18.55 -14.23 -6.69
C PHE A 245 20.00 -14.72 -6.77
N THR A 246 20.17 -16.04 -6.91
CA THR A 246 21.48 -16.65 -7.15
C THR A 246 21.92 -16.42 -8.59
N GLU A 247 23.23 -16.57 -8.87
CA GLU A 247 23.77 -16.49 -10.23
C GLU A 247 23.08 -17.51 -11.17
N GLU A 248 22.78 -18.70 -10.68
CA GLU A 248 22.07 -19.72 -11.44
C GLU A 248 20.63 -19.30 -11.76
N GLU A 249 19.88 -18.76 -10.79
CA GLU A 249 18.53 -18.24 -10.99
C GLU A 249 18.51 -17.09 -12.03
N LEU A 250 19.52 -16.22 -11.96
CA LEU A 250 19.68 -15.15 -12.98
C LEU A 250 19.96 -15.71 -14.37
N ARG A 251 20.86 -16.70 -14.45
CA ARG A 251 21.27 -17.34 -15.72
C ARG A 251 20.12 -18.08 -16.40
N VAL A 252 19.26 -18.75 -15.63
CA VAL A 252 18.10 -19.49 -16.18
C VAL A 252 16.83 -18.63 -16.29
N GLY A 253 16.89 -17.33 -15.93
CA GLY A 253 15.82 -16.38 -16.15
C GLY A 253 14.69 -16.39 -15.12
N VAL A 254 14.91 -16.90 -13.89
CA VAL A 254 13.90 -16.95 -12.81
C VAL A 254 13.22 -15.60 -12.55
N PRO A 255 13.94 -14.45 -12.51
CA PRO A 255 13.27 -13.16 -12.30
C PRO A 255 12.29 -12.81 -13.42
N ALA A 256 12.63 -13.11 -14.68
CA ALA A 256 11.76 -12.86 -15.82
C ALA A 256 10.48 -13.72 -15.76
N GLU A 257 10.61 -14.98 -15.33
CA GLU A 257 9.47 -15.87 -15.10
C GLU A 257 8.53 -15.32 -14.01
N ILE A 258 9.07 -14.79 -12.90
CA ILE A 258 8.27 -14.16 -11.83
C ILE A 258 7.53 -12.92 -12.36
N VAL A 259 8.23 -12.03 -13.08
CA VAL A 259 7.61 -10.83 -13.65
C VAL A 259 6.49 -11.20 -14.63
N ASN A 260 6.72 -12.21 -15.47
CA ASN A 260 5.70 -12.71 -16.38
C ASN A 260 4.49 -13.31 -15.64
N LEU A 261 4.72 -14.21 -14.69
CA LEU A 261 3.68 -14.83 -13.86
C LEU A 261 2.82 -13.76 -13.17
N CYS A 262 3.45 -12.71 -12.65
CA CYS A 262 2.80 -11.61 -11.93
C CYS A 262 2.36 -10.47 -12.86
N SER A 263 2.41 -10.63 -14.19
CA SER A 263 1.99 -9.58 -15.12
C SER A 263 0.51 -9.25 -14.96
N PHE A 264 0.15 -7.99 -15.23
CA PHE A 264 -1.25 -7.54 -15.14
C PHE A 264 -2.17 -8.40 -16.05
N GLY A 265 -1.70 -8.76 -17.25
CA GLY A 265 -2.46 -9.59 -18.19
C GLY A 265 -2.78 -10.95 -17.60
N ASN A 266 -1.77 -11.68 -17.14
CA ASN A 266 -1.95 -13.02 -16.59
C ASN A 266 -2.85 -13.03 -15.34
N LEU A 267 -2.61 -12.11 -14.40
CA LEU A 267 -3.42 -12.04 -13.17
C LEU A 267 -4.87 -11.62 -13.45
N ARG A 268 -5.10 -10.68 -14.39
CA ARG A 268 -6.44 -10.26 -14.80
C ARG A 268 -7.19 -11.41 -15.50
N ASP A 269 -6.55 -12.08 -16.45
CA ASP A 269 -7.20 -13.11 -17.26
C ASP A 269 -7.61 -14.30 -16.38
N LEU A 270 -6.76 -14.69 -15.42
CA LEU A 270 -7.12 -15.65 -14.39
C LEU A 270 -8.32 -15.18 -13.55
N ALA A 271 -8.29 -13.94 -13.09
CA ALA A 271 -9.36 -13.38 -12.26
C ALA A 271 -10.70 -13.34 -12.99
N MET A 272 -10.69 -13.00 -14.28
CA MET A 272 -11.89 -13.00 -15.12
C MET A 272 -12.42 -14.40 -15.40
N GLN A 273 -11.54 -15.39 -15.62
CA GLN A 273 -11.95 -16.79 -15.80
C GLN A 273 -12.60 -17.35 -14.55
N GLN A 274 -12.08 -17.02 -13.36
CA GLN A 274 -12.63 -17.51 -12.11
C GLN A 274 -13.93 -16.82 -11.71
N ASN A 275 -14.02 -15.53 -11.89
CA ASN A 275 -15.15 -14.66 -11.55
C ASN A 275 -15.90 -15.09 -10.27
N ARG A 276 -15.16 -15.36 -9.19
CA ARG A 276 -15.71 -15.85 -7.92
C ARG A 276 -15.54 -14.80 -6.82
N ARG A 277 -16.39 -14.88 -5.81
CA ARG A 277 -16.32 -14.01 -4.63
C ARG A 277 -15.19 -14.45 -3.71
N ILE A 278 -14.35 -13.53 -3.26
CA ILE A 278 -13.16 -13.83 -2.46
C ILE A 278 -13.05 -13.00 -1.17
N SER A 279 -13.89 -11.97 -0.99
CA SER A 279 -13.89 -11.23 0.27
C SER A 279 -14.81 -11.85 1.29
N PRO A 280 -14.53 -11.74 2.60
CA PRO A 280 -15.51 -11.98 3.64
C PRO A 280 -16.79 -11.18 3.37
N GLY A 281 -17.96 -11.80 3.54
CA GLY A 281 -19.23 -11.17 3.14
C GLY A 281 -19.51 -11.14 1.63
N GLY A 282 -18.59 -11.63 0.77
CA GLY A 282 -18.84 -11.87 -0.65
C GLY A 282 -19.07 -10.61 -1.51
N ILE A 283 -18.64 -9.43 -1.06
CA ILE A 283 -18.85 -8.17 -1.78
C ILE A 283 -17.89 -8.06 -2.99
N MET A 284 -16.65 -8.55 -2.86
CA MET A 284 -15.63 -8.43 -3.91
C MET A 284 -15.44 -9.75 -4.67
N THR A 285 -15.39 -9.65 -6.00
CA THR A 285 -15.02 -10.74 -6.90
C THR A 285 -13.55 -10.66 -7.29
N THR A 286 -12.98 -11.76 -7.78
CA THR A 286 -11.59 -11.81 -8.27
C THR A 286 -11.29 -10.70 -9.28
N GLU A 287 -12.21 -10.41 -10.20
CA GLU A 287 -12.06 -9.37 -11.23
C GLU A 287 -12.12 -7.93 -10.71
N SER A 288 -12.72 -7.71 -9.52
CA SER A 288 -12.93 -6.38 -8.96
C SER A 288 -11.62 -5.60 -8.75
N TYR A 289 -10.51 -6.31 -8.61
CA TYR A 289 -9.20 -5.73 -8.34
C TYR A 289 -8.47 -5.27 -9.61
N TYR A 290 -8.93 -5.66 -10.80
CA TYR A 290 -8.25 -5.39 -12.07
C TYR A 290 -9.07 -4.40 -12.92
N ARG A 291 -8.42 -3.31 -13.35
CA ARG A 291 -9.04 -2.29 -14.22
C ARG A 291 -8.17 -2.01 -15.44
N LYS A 292 -7.11 -1.23 -15.32
CA LYS A 292 -6.22 -0.84 -16.43
C LYS A 292 -4.77 -1.31 -16.26
N GLY A 293 -4.26 -1.36 -15.02
CA GLY A 293 -2.87 -1.75 -14.76
C GLY A 293 -1.85 -0.75 -15.31
N ALA A 294 -2.20 0.53 -15.43
CA ALA A 294 -1.38 1.58 -16.03
C ALA A 294 -1.41 2.85 -15.19
N ALA A 295 -0.42 3.72 -15.38
CA ALA A 295 -0.36 5.06 -14.81
C ALA A 295 -0.89 6.11 -15.79
N GLY A 296 -1.30 7.27 -15.26
CA GLY A 296 -1.70 8.43 -16.06
C GLY A 296 -3.15 8.47 -16.52
N ASP A 297 -3.98 7.52 -16.11
CA ASP A 297 -5.41 7.48 -16.48
C ASP A 297 -6.23 8.63 -15.90
N TRP A 298 -5.73 9.29 -14.87
CA TRP A 298 -6.36 10.46 -14.28
C TRP A 298 -6.64 11.58 -15.29
N ARG A 299 -5.83 11.69 -16.36
CA ARG A 299 -6.01 12.68 -17.44
C ARG A 299 -7.32 12.53 -18.21
N ASN A 300 -7.94 11.35 -18.13
CA ASN A 300 -9.24 11.07 -18.76
C ASN A 300 -10.44 11.40 -17.87
N HIS A 301 -10.20 11.79 -16.60
CA HIS A 301 -11.24 11.95 -15.60
C HIS A 301 -11.20 13.29 -14.87
N LEU A 302 -10.03 13.88 -14.62
CA LEU A 302 -9.87 15.13 -13.93
C LEU A 302 -9.83 16.30 -14.91
N SER A 303 -10.52 17.40 -14.57
CA SER A 303 -10.28 18.67 -15.26
C SER A 303 -8.90 19.23 -14.89
N PRO A 304 -8.34 20.17 -15.68
CA PRO A 304 -7.10 20.86 -15.32
C PRO A 304 -7.13 21.47 -13.91
N GLU A 305 -8.24 22.10 -13.54
CA GLU A 305 -8.43 22.75 -12.23
C GLU A 305 -8.42 21.71 -11.09
N MET A 306 -9.06 20.55 -11.29
CA MET A 306 -9.02 19.45 -10.32
C MET A 306 -7.60 18.90 -10.16
N ALA A 307 -6.90 18.72 -11.26
CA ALA A 307 -5.52 18.24 -11.24
C ALA A 307 -4.60 19.22 -10.49
N ASP A 308 -4.69 20.52 -10.81
CA ASP A 308 -3.93 21.58 -10.15
C ASP A 308 -4.24 21.67 -8.64
N LYS A 309 -5.52 21.53 -8.24
CA LYS A 309 -5.91 21.51 -6.82
C LYS A 309 -5.22 20.35 -6.08
N LEU A 310 -5.20 19.14 -6.65
CA LEU A 310 -4.54 17.99 -6.02
C LEU A 310 -3.01 18.18 -5.97
N ASP A 311 -2.41 18.78 -7.00
CA ASP A 311 -0.98 19.08 -7.02
C ASP A 311 -0.60 20.10 -5.93
N GLN A 312 -1.43 21.14 -5.74
CA GLN A 312 -1.25 22.12 -4.66
C GLN A 312 -1.39 21.47 -3.27
N ILE A 313 -2.41 20.60 -3.07
CA ILE A 313 -2.58 19.87 -1.81
C ILE A 313 -1.35 18.98 -1.55
N THR A 314 -0.91 18.23 -2.56
CA THR A 314 0.27 17.37 -2.48
C THR A 314 1.51 18.20 -2.10
N ALA A 315 1.76 19.30 -2.78
CA ALA A 315 2.87 20.19 -2.46
C ALA A 315 2.81 20.72 -1.02
N LYS A 316 1.62 21.17 -0.57
CA LYS A 316 1.41 21.66 0.79
C LYS A 316 1.62 20.60 1.85
N LYS A 317 1.03 19.40 1.67
CA LYS A 317 1.13 18.28 2.61
C LYS A 317 2.58 17.79 2.75
N LEU A 318 3.37 17.85 1.67
CA LEU A 318 4.76 17.44 1.66
C LEU A 318 5.73 18.54 2.14
N GLN A 319 5.32 19.82 2.20
CA GLN A 319 6.16 20.91 2.68
C GLN A 319 6.38 20.89 4.20
N GLY A 320 5.40 20.43 4.99
CA GLY A 320 5.41 20.51 6.46
C GLY A 320 6.39 19.57 7.18
N THR A 321 7.07 18.67 6.46
CA THR A 321 7.84 17.56 7.05
C THR A 321 9.35 17.82 7.13
N ALA A 322 9.82 19.05 6.80
CA ALA A 322 11.25 19.35 6.68
C ALA A 322 11.90 19.91 7.93
N LYS A 323 12.57 19.06 8.68
CA LYS A 323 13.80 19.46 9.39
C LYS A 323 14.98 18.71 8.73
N GLY A 324 15.73 19.44 7.87
CA GLY A 324 17.00 18.98 7.28
C GLY A 324 16.89 18.02 6.07
N GLY A 325 17.50 18.35 4.94
CA GLY A 325 17.89 17.58 3.72
C GLY A 325 17.07 16.37 3.23
N ARG A 326 16.27 15.75 4.08
CA ARG A 326 15.46 14.55 3.83
C ARG A 326 14.15 14.82 3.08
N GLN A 327 13.72 16.07 3.00
CA GLN A 327 12.52 16.53 2.32
C GLN A 327 12.64 16.45 0.79
N LEU A 328 13.82 16.73 0.25
CA LEU A 328 14.09 16.61 -1.19
C LEU A 328 13.91 15.17 -1.69
N GLN A 329 14.25 14.18 -0.86
CA GLN A 329 14.08 12.76 -1.21
C GLN A 329 12.61 12.33 -1.18
N LEU A 330 11.80 12.81 -0.23
CA LEU A 330 10.36 12.48 -0.22
C LEU A 330 9.63 13.19 -1.37
N ARG A 331 9.96 14.46 -1.66
CA ARG A 331 9.46 15.15 -2.87
C ARG A 331 9.85 14.40 -4.13
N SER A 332 11.10 13.97 -4.26
CA SER A 332 11.54 13.12 -5.37
C SER A 332 10.83 11.78 -5.41
N CYS A 333 10.55 11.16 -4.25
CA CYS A 333 9.79 9.91 -4.17
C CYS A 333 8.29 10.08 -4.43
N MET A 334 7.71 11.27 -4.22
CA MET A 334 6.30 11.59 -4.49
C MET A 334 6.18 12.68 -5.58
N ASP A 335 7.26 12.95 -6.32
CA ASP A 335 7.26 13.81 -7.50
C ASP A 335 6.77 12.98 -8.70
N PHE A 336 5.46 13.02 -8.87
CA PHE A 336 4.75 12.37 -9.96
C PHE A 336 4.72 13.25 -11.23
N GLY A 337 5.78 14.04 -11.46
CA GLY A 337 5.90 14.90 -12.63
C GLY A 337 5.32 16.30 -12.44
N LEU A 338 5.28 16.80 -11.19
CA LEU A 338 5.00 18.21 -10.94
C LEU A 338 6.10 19.07 -11.59
N PRO A 339 5.77 20.13 -12.34
CA PRO A 339 6.78 21.03 -12.89
C PRO A 339 7.60 21.62 -11.74
N TYR A 340 8.90 21.40 -11.78
CA TYR A 340 9.85 21.87 -10.79
C TYR A 340 9.78 23.41 -10.74
N ALA A 341 9.18 23.97 -9.71
CA ALA A 341 9.34 25.39 -9.42
C ALA A 341 10.81 25.57 -9.05
N LYS A 342 11.63 26.12 -9.96
CA LYS A 342 13.02 26.49 -9.72
C LYS A 342 13.06 27.40 -8.49
N THR A 343 13.38 26.82 -7.34
CA THR A 343 13.81 27.63 -6.18
C THR A 343 15.21 28.12 -6.48
N LYS A 344 15.46 29.44 -6.25
CA LYS A 344 16.72 30.12 -6.54
C LYS A 344 17.97 29.56 -5.83
N ASP A 345 17.85 28.51 -5.05
CA ASP A 345 18.92 27.98 -4.19
C ASP A 345 19.70 26.79 -4.80
N THR A 346 19.41 26.37 -6.05
CA THR A 346 20.15 25.27 -6.68
C THR A 346 21.37 25.70 -7.51
N ASP A 347 21.55 26.99 -7.74
CA ASP A 347 22.72 27.51 -8.49
C ASP A 347 24.03 27.45 -7.67
N ASP A 348 23.94 27.45 -6.33
CA ASP A 348 25.12 27.42 -5.43
C ASP A 348 25.77 26.02 -5.31
N LEU A 349 25.02 24.94 -5.52
CA LEU A 349 25.55 23.57 -5.40
C LEU A 349 26.23 23.07 -6.67
N THR A 350 25.88 23.63 -7.82
CA THR A 350 26.51 23.28 -9.11
C THR A 350 27.84 24.01 -9.26
N GLN A 351 27.99 25.21 -8.67
CA GLN A 351 29.24 25.94 -8.67
C GLN A 351 30.32 25.29 -7.79
N LEU A 352 29.94 24.73 -6.62
CA LEU A 352 30.86 24.01 -5.73
C LEU A 352 31.35 22.67 -6.29
N ALA A 353 30.59 22.05 -7.21
CA ALA A 353 31.00 20.80 -7.88
C ALA A 353 31.97 21.07 -9.04
N THR A 354 31.84 22.19 -9.75
CA THR A 354 32.75 22.60 -10.83
C THR A 354 34.10 23.10 -10.29
N GLU A 355 34.13 23.84 -9.16
CA GLU A 355 35.39 24.30 -8.55
C GLU A 355 36.24 23.17 -7.95
N ARG A 356 35.60 22.03 -7.49
CA ARG A 356 36.36 20.85 -7.06
C ARG A 356 36.88 19.99 -8.22
N GLY A 357 36.28 20.08 -9.40
CA GLY A 357 36.72 19.38 -10.61
C GLY A 357 37.95 20.00 -11.28
N GLU A 358 38.14 21.33 -11.15
CA GLU A 358 39.24 22.03 -11.76
C GLU A 358 40.51 22.05 -10.87
N ALA A 359 40.38 22.00 -9.54
CA ALA A 359 41.52 21.92 -8.62
C ALA A 359 42.28 20.57 -8.68
N GLY A 360 41.67 19.52 -9.26
CA GLY A 360 42.29 18.18 -9.43
C GLY A 360 43.12 18.03 -10.71
N ARG A 361 43.04 18.95 -11.66
CA ARG A 361 43.73 18.84 -12.97
C ARG A 361 45.05 19.63 -13.11
N THR A 362 45.42 20.44 -12.13
CA THR A 362 46.63 21.29 -12.21
C THR A 362 47.85 20.75 -11.42
N GLN A 363 47.82 19.56 -10.82
CA GLN A 363 48.95 18.96 -10.13
C GLN A 363 49.61 17.76 -10.83
N GLY A 364 49.27 17.48 -12.10
CA GLY A 364 49.75 16.31 -12.85
C GLY A 364 50.81 16.62 -13.94
N GLN A 365 51.26 17.85 -14.12
CA GLN A 365 52.26 18.17 -15.13
C GLN A 365 53.41 18.99 -14.57
N ARG A 366 54.26 18.38 -13.73
CA ARG A 366 55.66 18.78 -13.51
C ARG A 366 56.38 17.65 -12.80
N LYS A 367 56.91 16.69 -13.58
CA LYS A 367 58.15 15.92 -13.36
C LYS A 367 58.22 14.79 -14.40
N ALA A 368 58.85 15.02 -15.50
CA ALA A 368 59.87 14.18 -16.12
C ALA A 368 60.49 14.97 -17.28
#